data_b2a6d3ecef25daa989551be9320b32d1
#
_entry.id   b2a6d3ecef25daa989551be9320b32d1
#
_cell.length_a   1.000
_cell.length_b   1.000
_cell.length_c   1.000
_cell.angle_alpha   90.00
_cell.angle_beta   90.00
_cell.angle_gamma   90.00
#
_symmetry.space_group_name_H-M   'P 1'
#
loop_
_entity.id
_entity.type
_entity.pdbx_description
1 polymer ?
#
loop_
_entity_poly.entity_id
_entity_poly.type
_entity_poly.pdbx_seq_one_letter_code
_entity_poly.pdbx_strand_id
1 'polypeptide(L)'
;MHRRFQYYAFKNIALQIKSGDEYRKLQPVYQIILYHEEDKEYHELIRKFSIMDNKYHDDKGGLIHIYYVFLKEIEKIVKEKGKDHLNELEELCYVIEKGNECDRIKMTKVGQIMKEKYDKFMEDMNLREEAWAYEKAEFDKMAHYVDGEAKGRAEGKVEGRAEGKVEKSKSHVIKFYKTKYPNEDISWLENLTEKQYDEIFDMLLNNEDLEVIKRIIGK
;
A
#
# COMPACT_ATOMS: atom_id res chain seq x y z
N MET A 1 1.88 -6.01 -1.49
CA MET A 1 2.38 -5.81 -2.87
C MET A 1 2.13 -7.03 -3.78
N HIS A 2 2.46 -8.25 -3.40
CA HIS A 2 2.28 -9.49 -4.20
C HIS A 2 0.85 -9.73 -4.72
N ARG A 3 -0.20 -9.45 -3.94
CA ARG A 3 -1.61 -9.62 -4.35
C ARG A 3 -1.99 -8.78 -5.58
N ARG A 4 -1.43 -7.59 -5.73
CA ARG A 4 -1.65 -6.71 -6.88
C ARG A 4 -1.14 -7.34 -8.18
N PHE A 5 0.04 -7.94 -8.15
CA PHE A 5 0.62 -8.59 -9.33
C PHE A 5 -0.14 -9.84 -9.72
N GLN A 6 -0.57 -10.65 -8.75
CA GLN A 6 -1.45 -11.79 -9.01
C GLN A 6 -2.76 -11.35 -9.67
N TYR A 7 -3.38 -10.28 -9.15
CA TYR A 7 -4.60 -9.72 -9.76
C TYR A 7 -4.40 -9.35 -11.23
N TYR A 8 -3.31 -8.68 -11.58
CA TYR A 8 -3.05 -8.32 -12.98
C TYR A 8 -2.78 -9.54 -13.86
N ALA A 9 -2.10 -10.55 -13.38
CA ALA A 9 -1.88 -11.78 -14.12
C ALA A 9 -3.20 -12.50 -14.43
N PHE A 10 -4.08 -12.65 -13.44
CA PHE A 10 -5.43 -13.22 -13.63
C PHE A 10 -6.28 -12.38 -14.57
N LYS A 11 -6.25 -11.05 -14.44
CA LYS A 11 -6.97 -10.14 -15.31
C LYS A 11 -6.52 -10.28 -16.77
N ASN A 12 -5.22 -10.38 -17.01
CA ASN A 12 -4.67 -10.56 -18.36
C ASN A 12 -5.10 -11.88 -19.00
N ILE A 13 -5.25 -12.95 -18.23
CA ILE A 13 -5.83 -14.21 -18.73
C ILE A 13 -7.32 -14.02 -19.05
N ALA A 14 -8.08 -13.44 -18.14
CA ALA A 14 -9.50 -13.27 -18.32
C ALA A 14 -9.87 -12.41 -19.56
N LEU A 15 -8.99 -11.47 -19.92
CA LEU A 15 -9.20 -10.59 -21.08
C LEU A 15 -8.88 -11.27 -22.43
N GLN A 16 -8.28 -12.46 -22.45
CA GLN A 16 -7.92 -13.16 -23.71
C GLN A 16 -9.15 -13.76 -24.42
N ILE A 17 -10.19 -14.09 -23.67
CA ILE A 17 -11.38 -14.76 -24.21
C ILE A 17 -12.67 -14.05 -23.77
N LYS A 18 -13.73 -14.21 -24.59
CA LYS A 18 -15.07 -13.73 -24.28
C LYS A 18 -15.99 -14.90 -23.93
N SER A 19 -17.19 -14.60 -23.45
CA SER A 19 -18.20 -15.61 -23.19
C SER A 19 -18.51 -16.42 -24.47
N GLY A 20 -18.40 -17.74 -24.41
CA GLY A 20 -18.59 -18.65 -25.54
C GLY A 20 -17.32 -19.03 -26.30
N ASP A 21 -16.17 -18.41 -25.99
CA ASP A 21 -14.89 -18.82 -26.58
C ASP A 21 -14.36 -20.13 -25.97
N GLU A 22 -13.49 -20.81 -26.72
CA GLU A 22 -12.88 -22.06 -26.27
C GLU A 22 -11.70 -21.78 -25.34
N TYR A 23 -11.67 -22.36 -24.15
CA TYR A 23 -10.57 -22.23 -23.19
C TYR A 23 -9.20 -22.71 -23.69
N ARG A 24 -9.17 -23.60 -24.70
CA ARG A 24 -7.91 -24.05 -25.34
C ARG A 24 -7.16 -22.94 -26.08
N LYS A 25 -7.80 -21.79 -26.31
CA LYS A 25 -7.17 -20.60 -26.94
C LYS A 25 -6.39 -19.76 -25.96
N LEU A 26 -6.56 -20.00 -24.65
CA LEU A 26 -5.81 -19.26 -23.64
C LEU A 26 -4.32 -19.48 -23.78
N GLN A 27 -3.57 -18.38 -23.77
CA GLN A 27 -2.11 -18.38 -23.79
C GLN A 27 -1.56 -18.11 -22.40
N PRO A 28 -0.41 -18.69 -22.04
CA PRO A 28 0.24 -18.36 -20.78
C PRO A 28 0.57 -16.87 -20.66
N VAL A 29 0.39 -16.33 -19.47
CA VAL A 29 0.79 -14.96 -19.10
C VAL A 29 2.11 -15.03 -18.33
N TYR A 30 3.13 -14.36 -18.89
CA TYR A 30 4.42 -14.16 -18.25
C TYR A 30 4.49 -12.73 -17.75
N GLN A 31 4.53 -12.57 -16.43
CA GLN A 31 4.62 -11.25 -15.80
C GLN A 31 5.99 -11.11 -15.13
N ILE A 32 6.77 -10.14 -15.60
CA ILE A 32 8.10 -9.84 -15.06
C ILE A 32 7.99 -8.56 -14.27
N ILE A 33 8.39 -8.61 -13.00
CA ILE A 33 8.39 -7.47 -12.07
C ILE A 33 9.83 -7.18 -11.70
N LEU A 34 10.30 -5.99 -12.08
CA LEU A 34 11.64 -5.52 -11.75
C LEU A 34 11.58 -4.75 -10.42
N TYR A 35 12.37 -5.19 -9.43
CA TYR A 35 12.56 -4.52 -8.16
C TYR A 35 13.94 -3.87 -8.12
N HIS A 36 13.98 -2.58 -7.86
CA HIS A 36 15.23 -1.86 -7.59
C HIS A 36 15.65 -2.02 -6.12
N GLU A 37 15.69 -3.29 -5.66
CA GLU A 37 16.07 -3.67 -4.29
C GLU A 37 16.69 -5.08 -4.28
N GLU A 38 17.22 -5.49 -3.12
CA GLU A 38 17.72 -6.84 -2.87
C GLU A 38 16.58 -7.79 -2.48
N ASP A 39 16.73 -9.08 -2.78
CA ASP A 39 15.88 -10.13 -2.19
C ASP A 39 16.34 -10.40 -0.73
N LYS A 40 15.64 -9.79 0.22
CA LYS A 40 15.99 -9.87 1.65
C LYS A 40 15.76 -11.26 2.26
N GLU A 41 15.05 -12.13 1.58
CA GLU A 41 14.61 -13.41 2.11
C GLU A 41 15.51 -14.57 1.63
N TYR A 42 15.79 -14.62 0.34
CA TYR A 42 16.51 -15.75 -0.29
C TYR A 42 17.78 -15.33 -1.00
N HIS A 43 18.02 -14.03 -1.20
CA HIS A 43 19.18 -13.47 -1.89
C HIS A 43 19.32 -13.95 -3.33
N GLU A 44 18.18 -14.15 -4.02
CA GLU A 44 18.10 -14.63 -5.39
C GLU A 44 17.87 -13.47 -6.36
N LEU A 45 18.62 -13.46 -7.49
CA LEU A 45 18.41 -12.48 -8.54
C LEU A 45 17.00 -12.59 -9.16
N ILE A 46 16.51 -13.83 -9.31
CA ILE A 46 15.21 -14.10 -9.94
C ILE A 46 14.46 -15.17 -9.17
N ARG A 47 13.21 -14.87 -8.83
CA ARG A 47 12.28 -15.82 -8.22
C ARG A 47 11.10 -16.05 -9.15
N LYS A 48 10.81 -17.30 -9.48
CA LYS A 48 9.67 -17.70 -10.30
C LYS A 48 8.54 -18.22 -9.44
N PHE A 49 7.33 -17.74 -9.73
CA PHE A 49 6.09 -18.22 -9.14
C PHE A 49 5.16 -18.72 -10.23
N SER A 50 4.60 -19.91 -10.03
CA SER A 50 3.59 -20.53 -10.89
C SER A 50 2.57 -21.30 -10.07
N ILE A 51 1.42 -21.59 -10.66
CA ILE A 51 0.41 -22.46 -10.04
C ILE A 51 0.82 -23.89 -10.33
N MET A 52 1.01 -24.70 -9.29
CA MET A 52 1.43 -26.09 -9.42
C MET A 52 0.79 -26.99 -8.36
N ASP A 53 0.81 -28.26 -8.60
CA ASP A 53 0.40 -29.27 -7.63
C ASP A 53 1.34 -29.28 -6.41
N ASN A 54 0.76 -29.28 -5.20
CA ASN A 54 1.54 -29.19 -3.97
C ASN A 54 2.39 -30.43 -3.65
N LYS A 55 2.05 -31.58 -4.20
CA LYS A 55 2.72 -32.85 -3.91
C LYS A 55 3.81 -33.17 -4.94
N TYR A 56 3.48 -32.99 -6.22
CA TYR A 56 4.35 -33.40 -7.32
C TYR A 56 5.07 -32.24 -7.99
N HIS A 57 4.74 -31.00 -7.62
CA HIS A 57 5.25 -29.76 -8.20
C HIS A 57 5.09 -29.69 -9.74
N ASP A 58 3.99 -30.28 -10.24
CA ASP A 58 3.62 -30.32 -11.64
C ASP A 58 2.68 -29.14 -11.95
N ASP A 59 3.05 -28.27 -12.88
CA ASP A 59 2.23 -27.11 -13.29
C ASP A 59 1.29 -27.43 -14.47
N LYS A 60 1.37 -28.62 -15.06
CA LYS A 60 0.52 -29.12 -16.16
C LYS A 60 0.17 -28.07 -17.21
N GLY A 61 1.14 -27.30 -17.66
CA GLY A 61 0.93 -26.22 -18.62
C GLY A 61 0.27 -24.98 -18.02
N GLY A 62 0.73 -24.59 -16.85
CA GLY A 62 0.22 -23.44 -16.11
C GLY A 62 0.11 -22.18 -16.95
N LEU A 63 -1.02 -21.44 -16.77
CA LEU A 63 -1.31 -20.22 -17.51
C LEU A 63 -0.67 -18.98 -16.88
N ILE A 64 -0.08 -19.08 -15.70
CA ILE A 64 0.46 -17.93 -14.95
C ILE A 64 1.89 -18.22 -14.53
N HIS A 65 2.79 -17.35 -14.98
CA HIS A 65 4.19 -17.34 -14.59
C HIS A 65 4.56 -15.93 -14.15
N ILE A 66 4.91 -15.74 -12.89
CA ILE A 66 5.31 -14.44 -12.33
C ILE A 66 6.79 -14.53 -11.96
N TYR A 67 7.58 -13.59 -12.47
CA TYR A 67 9.00 -13.47 -12.19
C TYR A 67 9.26 -12.20 -11.40
N TYR A 68 9.86 -12.32 -10.23
CA TYR A 68 10.42 -11.23 -9.47
C TYR A 68 11.91 -11.16 -9.74
N VAL A 69 12.36 -10.02 -10.23
CA VAL A 69 13.77 -9.75 -10.55
C VAL A 69 14.29 -8.69 -9.60
N PHE A 70 15.21 -9.04 -8.72
CA PHE A 70 15.80 -8.17 -7.71
C PHE A 70 17.11 -7.60 -8.23
N LEU A 71 17.03 -6.45 -8.90
CA LEU A 71 18.13 -5.89 -9.67
C LEU A 71 19.40 -5.64 -8.85
N LYS A 72 19.27 -5.28 -7.56
CA LYS A 72 20.46 -5.08 -6.71
C LYS A 72 21.24 -6.33 -6.36
N GLU A 73 20.65 -7.53 -6.51
CA GLU A 73 21.39 -8.77 -6.33
C GLU A 73 22.50 -8.94 -7.39
N ILE A 74 22.36 -8.27 -8.56
CA ILE A 74 23.41 -8.33 -9.60
C ILE A 74 24.74 -7.77 -9.12
N GLU A 75 24.76 -6.84 -8.19
CA GLU A 75 26.00 -6.28 -7.64
C GLU A 75 26.82 -7.33 -6.88
N LYS A 76 26.14 -8.23 -6.18
CA LYS A 76 26.78 -9.35 -5.47
C LYS A 76 27.35 -10.34 -6.45
N ILE A 77 26.57 -10.70 -7.48
CA ILE A 77 27.01 -11.60 -8.57
C ILE A 77 28.25 -11.04 -9.28
N VAL A 78 28.25 -9.75 -9.58
CA VAL A 78 29.41 -9.08 -10.19
C VAL A 78 30.64 -9.10 -9.30
N LYS A 79 30.47 -8.94 -7.98
CA LYS A 79 31.59 -9.04 -7.03
C LYS A 79 32.18 -10.44 -6.94
N GLU A 80 31.35 -11.47 -7.09
CA GLU A 80 31.76 -12.87 -7.00
C GLU A 80 32.38 -13.39 -8.29
N LYS A 81 31.74 -13.15 -9.43
CA LYS A 81 32.13 -13.71 -10.75
C LYS A 81 32.98 -12.78 -11.60
N GLY A 82 32.92 -11.49 -11.35
CA GLY A 82 33.46 -10.46 -12.25
C GLY A 82 32.52 -10.14 -13.43
N LYS A 83 32.63 -8.91 -13.94
CA LYS A 83 31.76 -8.39 -15.01
C LYS A 83 31.85 -9.21 -16.33
N ASP A 84 33.03 -9.75 -16.64
CA ASP A 84 33.29 -10.49 -17.90
C ASP A 84 32.74 -11.94 -17.88
N HIS A 85 32.21 -12.39 -16.76
CA HIS A 85 31.72 -13.77 -16.58
C HIS A 85 30.22 -13.85 -16.31
N LEU A 86 29.48 -12.76 -16.57
CA LEU A 86 28.03 -12.74 -16.49
C LEU A 86 27.40 -13.55 -17.63
N ASN A 87 26.35 -14.30 -17.35
CA ASN A 87 25.54 -14.90 -18.39
C ASN A 87 24.59 -13.85 -19.01
N GLU A 88 23.90 -14.17 -20.11
CA GLU A 88 23.03 -13.26 -20.87
C GLU A 88 21.95 -12.60 -19.99
N LEU A 89 21.37 -13.33 -19.05
CA LEU A 89 20.34 -12.84 -18.16
C LEU A 89 20.90 -11.91 -17.08
N GLU A 90 22.04 -12.28 -16.53
CA GLU A 90 22.78 -11.45 -15.56
C GLU A 90 23.26 -10.15 -16.22
N GLU A 91 23.75 -10.19 -17.46
CA GLU A 91 24.08 -8.99 -18.23
C GLU A 91 22.87 -8.09 -18.45
N LEU A 92 21.72 -8.67 -18.84
CA LEU A 92 20.50 -7.91 -19.01
C LEU A 92 20.10 -7.16 -17.72
N CYS A 93 20.11 -7.86 -16.58
CA CYS A 93 19.86 -7.26 -15.29
C CYS A 93 20.89 -6.17 -14.94
N TYR A 94 22.16 -6.41 -15.26
CA TYR A 94 23.24 -5.45 -15.02
C TYR A 94 23.08 -4.18 -15.85
N VAL A 95 22.72 -4.30 -17.13
CA VAL A 95 22.47 -3.13 -18.00
C VAL A 95 21.27 -2.32 -17.47
N ILE A 96 20.20 -2.99 -17.04
CA ILE A 96 19.03 -2.30 -16.49
C ILE A 96 19.37 -1.56 -15.19
N GLU A 97 20.17 -2.18 -14.30
CA GLU A 97 20.52 -1.60 -13.00
C GLU A 97 21.54 -0.46 -13.12
N LYS A 98 22.58 -0.62 -13.98
CA LYS A 98 23.75 0.27 -14.06
C LYS A 98 23.75 1.20 -15.27
N GLY A 99 22.99 0.90 -16.29
CA GLY A 99 22.87 1.77 -17.47
C GLY A 99 24.22 2.19 -18.07
N ASN A 100 24.59 3.44 -17.86
CA ASN A 100 25.80 4.04 -18.43
C ASN A 100 27.13 3.47 -17.91
N GLU A 101 27.13 2.85 -16.74
CA GLU A 101 28.34 2.23 -16.17
C GLU A 101 28.76 0.94 -16.89
N CYS A 102 27.95 0.46 -17.86
CA CYS A 102 28.19 -0.76 -18.63
C CYS A 102 29.19 -0.61 -19.79
N ASP A 103 29.74 0.58 -20.05
CA ASP A 103 30.55 0.89 -21.26
C ASP A 103 31.86 0.12 -21.38
N ARG A 104 32.30 -0.57 -20.34
CA ARG A 104 33.60 -1.25 -20.30
C ARG A 104 33.52 -2.78 -20.20
N ILE A 105 32.37 -3.34 -20.47
CA ILE A 105 32.13 -4.79 -20.30
C ILE A 105 32.21 -5.48 -21.66
N LYS A 106 32.87 -6.66 -21.71
CA LYS A 106 32.74 -7.58 -22.81
C LYS A 106 31.39 -8.25 -22.73
N MET A 107 30.44 -7.76 -23.53
CA MET A 107 29.05 -8.21 -23.51
C MET A 107 28.78 -9.33 -24.49
N THR A 108 27.82 -10.18 -24.14
CA THR A 108 27.16 -11.09 -25.07
C THR A 108 26.37 -10.32 -26.12
N LYS A 109 25.89 -10.99 -27.15
CA LYS A 109 25.04 -10.38 -28.19
C LYS A 109 23.76 -9.79 -27.61
N VAL A 110 23.17 -10.43 -26.60
CA VAL A 110 21.95 -9.95 -25.88
C VAL A 110 22.26 -8.69 -25.12
N GLY A 111 23.34 -8.66 -24.35
CA GLY A 111 23.79 -7.48 -23.62
C GLY A 111 24.07 -6.29 -24.53
N GLN A 112 24.71 -6.51 -25.68
CA GLN A 112 24.95 -5.46 -26.68
C GLN A 112 23.66 -4.86 -27.23
N ILE A 113 22.70 -5.68 -27.64
CA ILE A 113 21.39 -5.23 -28.14
C ILE A 113 20.65 -4.43 -27.07
N MET A 114 20.69 -4.86 -25.81
CA MET A 114 20.05 -4.15 -24.72
C MET A 114 20.70 -2.80 -24.46
N LYS A 115 22.04 -2.75 -24.47
CA LYS A 115 22.79 -1.50 -24.30
C LYS A 115 22.48 -0.49 -25.41
N GLU A 116 22.47 -0.94 -26.69
CA GLU A 116 22.08 -0.09 -27.82
C GLU A 116 20.66 0.51 -27.66
N LYS A 117 19.70 -0.31 -27.19
CA LYS A 117 18.33 0.17 -26.94
C LYS A 117 18.27 1.15 -25.79
N TYR A 118 19.03 0.89 -24.72
CA TYR A 118 19.16 1.80 -23.59
C TYR A 118 19.73 3.15 -24.02
N ASP A 119 20.83 3.14 -24.80
CA ASP A 119 21.48 4.36 -25.27
C ASP A 119 20.54 5.18 -26.17
N LYS A 120 19.82 4.53 -27.09
CA LYS A 120 18.79 5.20 -27.90
C LYS A 120 17.69 5.83 -27.05
N PHE A 121 17.22 5.12 -26.02
CA PHE A 121 16.23 5.67 -25.08
C PHE A 121 16.80 6.90 -24.35
N MET A 122 18.06 6.85 -23.93
CA MET A 122 18.71 7.97 -23.25
C MET A 122 18.99 9.16 -24.15
N GLU A 123 19.18 8.94 -25.45
CA GLU A 123 19.35 9.99 -26.47
C GLU A 123 18.02 10.62 -26.90
N ASP A 124 16.92 9.87 -26.84
CA ASP A 124 15.60 10.35 -27.22
C ASP A 124 15.00 11.23 -26.11
N MET A 125 15.10 12.54 -26.29
CA MET A 125 14.61 13.52 -25.33
C MET A 125 13.10 13.41 -25.08
N ASN A 126 12.29 13.08 -26.10
CA ASN A 126 10.84 12.97 -25.95
C ASN A 126 10.48 11.77 -25.09
N LEU A 127 11.10 10.61 -25.31
CA LEU A 127 10.87 9.41 -24.49
C LEU A 127 11.30 9.63 -23.03
N ARG A 128 12.39 10.38 -22.81
CA ARG A 128 12.84 10.73 -21.47
C ARG A 128 11.86 11.68 -20.76
N GLU A 129 11.35 12.67 -21.47
CA GLU A 129 10.36 13.61 -20.93
C GLU A 129 9.06 12.91 -20.56
N GLU A 130 8.58 11.99 -21.41
CA GLU A 130 7.40 11.17 -21.11
C GLU A 130 7.64 10.26 -19.89
N ALA A 131 8.78 9.59 -19.80
CA ALA A 131 9.14 8.76 -18.64
C ALA A 131 9.22 9.60 -17.36
N TRP A 132 9.80 10.80 -17.43
CA TRP A 132 9.92 11.71 -16.29
C TRP A 132 8.58 12.28 -15.85
N ALA A 133 7.70 12.62 -16.81
CA ALA A 133 6.34 13.07 -16.52
C ALA A 133 5.52 11.96 -15.83
N TYR A 134 5.67 10.71 -16.27
CA TYR A 134 5.04 9.55 -15.63
C TYR A 134 5.54 9.33 -14.20
N GLU A 135 6.86 9.35 -14.00
CA GLU A 135 7.49 9.19 -12.69
C GLU A 135 7.05 10.28 -11.72
N LYS A 136 7.03 11.54 -12.19
CA LYS A 136 6.53 12.67 -11.41
C LYS A 136 5.06 12.50 -11.02
N ALA A 137 4.20 12.07 -11.95
CA ALA A 137 2.78 11.84 -11.66
C ALA A 137 2.57 10.72 -10.62
N GLU A 138 3.39 9.68 -10.62
CA GLU A 138 3.36 8.62 -9.59
C GLU A 138 3.85 9.13 -8.22
N PHE A 139 4.89 9.95 -8.19
CA PHE A 139 5.36 10.61 -6.97
C PHE A 139 4.29 11.54 -6.37
N ASP A 140 3.66 12.37 -7.21
CA ASP A 140 2.59 13.27 -6.78
C ASP A 140 1.40 12.51 -6.19
N LYS A 141 0.98 11.41 -6.82
CA LYS A 141 -0.06 10.53 -6.27
C LYS A 141 0.32 9.94 -4.91
N MET A 142 1.57 9.50 -4.76
CA MET A 142 2.06 8.93 -3.51
C MET A 142 2.09 9.99 -2.39
N ALA A 143 2.56 11.20 -2.72
CA ALA A 143 2.56 12.34 -1.80
C ALA A 143 1.14 12.70 -1.33
N HIS A 144 0.19 12.82 -2.25
CA HIS A 144 -1.22 13.06 -1.92
C HIS A 144 -1.84 11.98 -1.05
N TYR A 145 -1.49 10.71 -1.29
CA TYR A 145 -1.98 9.60 -0.47
C TYR A 145 -1.45 9.69 0.97
N VAL A 146 -0.14 9.94 1.13
CA VAL A 146 0.50 10.08 2.45
C VAL A 146 -0.05 11.29 3.22
N ASP A 147 -0.22 12.42 2.53
CA ASP A 147 -0.80 13.63 3.12
C ASP A 147 -2.26 13.44 3.52
N GLY A 148 -3.04 12.74 2.69
CA GLY A 148 -4.43 12.38 3.00
C GLY A 148 -4.54 11.48 4.22
N GLU A 149 -3.68 10.46 4.33
CA GLU A 149 -3.63 9.57 5.49
C GLU A 149 -3.23 10.33 6.77
N ALA A 150 -2.23 11.21 6.68
CA ALA A 150 -1.78 12.01 7.82
C ALA A 150 -2.86 12.97 8.31
N LYS A 151 -3.57 13.65 7.39
CA LYS A 151 -4.71 14.52 7.72
C LYS A 151 -5.85 13.73 8.35
N GLY A 152 -6.28 12.63 7.74
CA GLY A 152 -7.35 11.79 8.28
C GLY A 152 -7.03 11.24 9.68
N ARG A 153 -5.78 10.85 9.95
CA ARG A 153 -5.34 10.44 11.29
C ARG A 153 -5.37 11.61 12.28
N ALA A 154 -4.97 12.81 11.86
CA ALA A 154 -4.98 13.99 12.72
C ALA A 154 -6.42 14.40 13.07
N GLU A 155 -7.31 14.47 12.07
CA GLU A 155 -8.73 14.77 12.23
C GLU A 155 -9.44 13.75 13.12
N GLY A 156 -9.30 12.45 12.83
CA GLY A 156 -9.91 11.40 13.66
C GLY A 156 -9.38 11.37 15.09
N LYS A 157 -8.12 11.78 15.33
CA LYS A 157 -7.58 11.91 16.68
C LYS A 157 -8.20 13.09 17.44
N VAL A 158 -8.47 14.20 16.76
CA VAL A 158 -9.13 15.38 17.36
C VAL A 158 -10.59 15.06 17.67
N GLU A 159 -11.32 14.49 16.71
CA GLU A 159 -12.72 14.08 16.88
C GLU A 159 -12.87 13.05 18.00
N GLY A 160 -12.09 11.97 17.97
CA GLY A 160 -12.17 10.94 19.01
C GLY A 160 -11.80 11.44 20.41
N ARG A 161 -10.91 12.47 20.50
CA ARG A 161 -10.64 13.13 21.80
C ARG A 161 -11.81 13.97 22.25
N ALA A 162 -12.48 14.70 21.35
CA ALA A 162 -13.64 15.51 21.68
C ALA A 162 -14.81 14.63 22.13
N GLU A 163 -15.13 13.58 21.35
CA GLU A 163 -16.16 12.60 21.71
C GLU A 163 -15.87 11.90 23.03
N GLY A 164 -14.63 11.47 23.26
CA GLY A 164 -14.21 10.83 24.50
C GLY A 164 -14.33 11.73 25.73
N LYS A 165 -14.17 13.06 25.58
CA LYS A 165 -14.41 14.02 26.67
C LYS A 165 -15.88 14.13 26.98
N VAL A 166 -16.74 14.32 25.96
CA VAL A 166 -18.20 14.39 26.14
C VAL A 166 -18.71 13.12 26.82
N GLU A 167 -18.31 11.95 26.35
CA GLU A 167 -18.73 10.66 26.91
C GLU A 167 -18.27 10.48 28.36
N LYS A 168 -17.08 10.96 28.71
CA LYS A 168 -16.56 10.95 30.08
C LYS A 168 -17.39 11.86 30.98
N SER A 169 -17.65 13.12 30.60
CA SER A 169 -18.46 14.06 31.35
C SER A 169 -19.88 13.53 31.51
N LYS A 170 -20.49 12.98 30.45
CA LYS A 170 -21.80 12.30 30.46
C LYS A 170 -21.83 11.17 31.49
N SER A 171 -20.86 10.28 31.43
CA SER A 171 -20.77 9.11 32.33
C SER A 171 -20.69 9.55 33.82
N HIS A 172 -19.88 10.58 34.10
CA HIS A 172 -19.76 11.11 35.46
C HIS A 172 -21.06 11.69 35.95
N VAL A 173 -21.72 12.53 35.14
CA VAL A 173 -23.02 13.16 35.52
C VAL A 173 -24.06 12.08 35.74
N ILE A 174 -24.24 11.13 34.84
CA ILE A 174 -25.24 10.07 34.99
C ILE A 174 -24.99 9.24 36.25
N LYS A 175 -23.74 8.87 36.52
CA LYS A 175 -23.38 8.06 37.69
C LYS A 175 -23.72 8.82 38.98
N PHE A 176 -23.36 10.09 39.05
CA PHE A 176 -23.63 10.94 40.24
C PHE A 176 -25.12 11.19 40.39
N TYR A 177 -25.82 11.50 39.28
CA TYR A 177 -27.26 11.74 39.26
C TYR A 177 -28.05 10.52 39.78
N LYS A 178 -27.75 9.33 39.26
CA LYS A 178 -28.39 8.06 39.69
C LYS A 178 -28.13 7.75 41.16
N THR A 179 -27.00 8.16 41.70
CA THR A 179 -26.71 7.98 43.14
C THR A 179 -27.58 8.89 43.98
N LYS A 180 -27.81 10.12 43.51
CA LYS A 180 -28.58 11.13 44.24
C LYS A 180 -30.10 11.03 44.05
N TYR A 181 -30.51 10.63 42.82
CA TYR A 181 -31.91 10.52 42.40
C TYR A 181 -32.18 9.17 41.71
N PRO A 182 -32.22 8.04 42.47
CA PRO A 182 -32.25 6.72 41.90
C PRO A 182 -33.54 6.39 41.11
N ASN A 183 -34.64 7.08 41.38
CA ASN A 183 -35.93 6.83 40.74
C ASN A 183 -36.31 7.86 39.67
N GLU A 184 -35.45 8.83 39.39
CA GLU A 184 -35.71 9.90 38.43
C GLU A 184 -35.28 9.51 37.03
N ASP A 185 -35.99 10.02 36.01
CA ASP A 185 -35.69 9.81 34.61
C ASP A 185 -34.38 10.52 34.21
N ILE A 186 -33.62 9.85 33.40
CA ILE A 186 -32.31 10.33 32.87
C ILE A 186 -32.34 10.72 31.38
N SER A 187 -33.48 10.58 30.71
CA SER A 187 -33.58 10.82 29.25
C SER A 187 -33.23 12.26 28.87
N TRP A 188 -33.45 13.21 29.76
CA TRP A 188 -33.10 14.60 29.54
C TRP A 188 -31.58 14.88 29.56
N LEU A 189 -30.76 13.94 30.05
CA LEU A 189 -29.31 14.03 30.05
C LEU A 189 -28.70 13.55 28.73
N GLU A 190 -29.49 13.19 27.72
CA GLU A 190 -28.99 12.78 26.42
C GLU A 190 -28.75 13.99 25.50
N ASN A 191 -27.76 13.83 24.60
CA ASN A 191 -27.42 14.82 23.56
C ASN A 191 -27.08 16.24 24.11
N LEU A 192 -26.38 16.29 25.21
CA LEU A 192 -25.84 17.53 25.78
C LEU A 192 -24.37 17.72 25.36
N THR A 193 -23.90 18.95 25.38
CA THR A 193 -22.51 19.30 25.14
C THR A 193 -21.63 19.01 26.38
N GLU A 194 -20.31 18.88 26.21
CA GLU A 194 -19.35 18.73 27.31
C GLU A 194 -19.61 19.82 28.40
N LYS A 195 -19.74 21.08 27.97
CA LYS A 195 -19.98 22.23 28.87
C LYS A 195 -21.26 22.09 29.66
N GLN A 196 -22.35 21.64 29.03
CA GLN A 196 -23.62 21.42 29.76
C GLN A 196 -23.50 20.29 30.78
N TYR A 197 -22.79 19.20 30.46
CA TYR A 197 -22.53 18.14 31.46
C TYR A 197 -21.71 18.65 32.63
N ASP A 198 -20.69 19.47 32.42
CA ASP A 198 -19.86 20.03 33.47
C ASP A 198 -20.70 21.00 34.37
N GLU A 199 -21.52 21.85 33.75
CA GLU A 199 -22.45 22.74 34.49
C GLU A 199 -23.45 21.94 35.34
N ILE A 200 -24.05 20.89 34.81
CA ILE A 200 -24.96 20.00 35.56
C ILE A 200 -24.21 19.34 36.72
N PHE A 201 -22.98 18.86 36.49
CA PHE A 201 -22.21 18.24 37.55
C PHE A 201 -21.93 19.20 38.71
N ASP A 202 -21.56 20.44 38.41
CA ASP A 202 -21.31 21.46 39.42
C ASP A 202 -22.58 21.81 40.19
N MET A 203 -23.73 21.97 39.53
CA MET A 203 -25.01 22.23 40.20
C MET A 203 -25.44 21.06 41.10
N LEU A 204 -25.24 19.82 40.65
CA LEU A 204 -25.52 18.62 41.44
C LEU A 204 -24.63 18.52 42.69
N LEU A 205 -23.36 18.92 42.60
CA LEU A 205 -22.44 18.98 43.72
C LEU A 205 -22.88 20.08 44.77
N ASN A 206 -23.37 21.20 44.27
CA ASN A 206 -23.85 22.30 45.09
C ASN A 206 -25.25 22.08 45.71
N ASN A 207 -25.85 20.89 45.50
CA ASN A 207 -27.19 20.53 45.95
C ASN A 207 -28.30 21.44 45.44
N GLU A 208 -28.16 21.98 44.23
CA GLU A 208 -29.21 22.75 43.57
C GLU A 208 -30.48 21.88 43.36
N ASP A 209 -31.63 22.52 43.33
CA ASP A 209 -32.91 21.87 43.08
C ASP A 209 -32.97 21.34 41.64
N LEU A 210 -33.50 20.13 41.49
CA LEU A 210 -33.54 19.43 40.18
C LEU A 210 -34.33 20.22 39.12
N GLU A 211 -35.43 20.87 39.54
CA GLU A 211 -36.26 21.68 38.63
C GLU A 211 -35.50 22.95 38.17
N VAL A 212 -34.64 23.49 39.04
CA VAL A 212 -33.77 24.62 38.67
C VAL A 212 -32.71 24.19 37.67
N ILE A 213 -32.08 23.00 37.85
CA ILE A 213 -31.07 22.46 36.95
C ILE A 213 -31.68 22.23 35.56
N LYS A 214 -32.82 21.55 35.47
CA LYS A 214 -33.53 21.31 34.21
C LYS A 214 -33.87 22.61 33.49
N ARG A 215 -34.39 23.60 34.20
CA ARG A 215 -34.74 24.90 33.62
C ARG A 215 -33.53 25.67 33.07
N ILE A 216 -32.39 25.64 33.76
CA ILE A 216 -31.16 26.32 33.30
C ILE A 216 -30.61 25.67 32.03
N ILE A 217 -30.66 24.35 31.93
CA ILE A 217 -30.19 23.61 30.78
C ILE A 217 -31.19 23.66 29.61
N GLY A 218 -32.39 24.19 29.80
CA GLY A 218 -33.43 24.31 28.76
C GLY A 218 -34.19 23.03 28.49
N LYS A 219 -34.33 22.15 29.46
CA LYS A 219 -35.03 20.85 29.40
C LYS A 219 -36.26 20.81 30.29
#